data_b54c0ab425d655345e1bfd6298d978c7
#
_entry.id   b54c0ab425d655345e1bfd6298d978c7
#
_cell.length_a   1.000
_cell.length_b   1.000
_cell.length_c   1.000
_cell.angle_alpha   90.00
_cell.angle_beta   90.00
_cell.angle_gamma   90.00
#
_symmetry.space_group_name_H-M   'P 1'
#
loop_
_entity.id
_entity.type
_entity.pdbx_description
1 polymer ?
#
loop_
_entity_poly.entity_id
_entity_poly.type
_entity_poly.pdbx_seq_one_letter_code
_entity_poly.pdbx_strand_id
1 'polypeptide(L)'
;AKWMLDPENPLTARVFVNRIWNEFFGRGLVKTVGDFGMQGELPSHPELLDWLAVDFRENNWNIKRLVKMIVTSSTYKQSASRTAKKIQADPDNKYYSYFPRLRMSAELQRDLILSSSGILNKEVGGPSVKPYQPKGVWESTTSGRGELARYVQDNGDKLYRRGLYNFIKRTAPPPALL
;
A
#
# COMPACT_ATOMS: atom_id res chain seq x y z
N ALA A 1 -9.48 9.36 -22.03
CA ALA A 1 -8.08 9.10 -21.67
C ALA A 1 -7.21 10.36 -21.79
N LYS A 2 -7.25 11.11 -22.91
CA LYS A 2 -6.41 12.31 -23.12
C LYS A 2 -6.59 13.36 -22.04
N TRP A 3 -7.82 13.69 -21.64
CA TRP A 3 -8.11 14.68 -20.60
C TRP A 3 -7.44 14.37 -19.26
N MET A 4 -7.34 13.09 -18.84
CA MET A 4 -6.70 12.73 -17.58
C MET A 4 -5.19 13.05 -17.54
N LEU A 5 -4.55 13.07 -18.70
CA LEU A 5 -3.12 13.38 -18.85
C LEU A 5 -2.88 14.79 -19.35
N ASP A 6 -3.93 15.58 -19.50
CA ASP A 6 -3.84 16.97 -19.91
C ASP A 6 -3.01 17.78 -18.90
N PRO A 7 -2.03 18.56 -19.35
CA PRO A 7 -1.25 19.45 -18.47
C PRO A 7 -2.11 20.41 -17.65
N GLU A 8 -3.26 20.81 -18.19
CA GLU A 8 -4.19 21.72 -17.50
C GLU A 8 -5.12 20.98 -16.51
N ASN A 9 -5.09 19.64 -16.47
CA ASN A 9 -5.88 18.88 -15.51
C ASN A 9 -5.24 19.00 -14.10
N PRO A 10 -5.91 19.69 -13.15
CA PRO A 10 -5.33 19.94 -11.84
C PRO A 10 -5.39 18.74 -10.90
N LEU A 11 -6.19 17.71 -11.22
CA LEU A 11 -6.56 16.68 -10.25
C LEU A 11 -5.73 15.40 -10.37
N THR A 12 -5.49 14.89 -11.58
CA THR A 12 -4.92 13.55 -11.75
C THR A 12 -3.61 13.36 -10.99
N ALA A 13 -2.67 14.29 -11.14
CA ALA A 13 -1.38 14.21 -10.46
C ALA A 13 -1.52 14.41 -8.94
N ARG A 14 -2.33 15.40 -8.50
CA ARG A 14 -2.56 15.65 -7.06
C ARG A 14 -3.20 14.44 -6.36
N VAL A 15 -4.22 13.86 -6.94
CA VAL A 15 -4.90 12.67 -6.39
C VAL A 15 -3.94 11.49 -6.28
N PHE A 16 -3.15 11.24 -7.33
CA PHE A 16 -2.19 10.14 -7.32
C PHE A 16 -1.10 10.34 -6.28
N VAL A 17 -0.47 11.51 -6.25
CA VAL A 17 0.55 11.85 -5.26
C VAL A 17 0.00 11.75 -3.84
N ASN A 18 -1.20 12.25 -3.59
CA ASN A 18 -1.84 12.17 -2.28
C ASN A 18 -2.10 10.72 -1.84
N ARG A 19 -2.48 9.83 -2.76
CA ARG A 19 -2.65 8.40 -2.47
C ARG A 19 -1.32 7.76 -2.09
N ILE A 20 -0.26 8.00 -2.86
CA ILE A 20 1.08 7.50 -2.52
C ILE A 20 1.54 8.05 -1.17
N TRP A 21 1.35 9.35 -0.91
CA TRP A 21 1.66 9.96 0.39
C TRP A 21 0.91 9.29 1.54
N ASN A 22 -0.38 9.02 1.36
CA ASN A 22 -1.21 8.33 2.36
C ASN A 22 -0.69 6.91 2.68
N GLU A 23 -0.21 6.16 1.69
CA GLU A 23 0.38 4.82 1.92
C GLU A 23 1.62 4.89 2.83
N PHE A 24 2.44 5.94 2.72
CA PHE A 24 3.66 6.09 3.52
C PHE A 24 3.43 6.72 4.89
N PHE A 25 2.43 7.59 5.03
CA PHE A 25 2.20 8.34 6.26
C PHE A 25 0.88 8.01 6.96
N GLY A 26 0.05 7.14 6.38
CA GLY A 26 -1.27 6.76 6.92
C GLY A 26 -2.30 7.90 6.91
N ARG A 27 -1.90 9.06 6.41
CA ARG A 27 -2.74 10.23 6.20
C ARG A 27 -2.28 10.97 4.96
N GLY A 28 -3.20 11.29 4.06
CA GLY A 28 -2.91 12.12 2.90
C GLY A 28 -2.67 13.58 3.28
N LEU A 29 -2.02 14.34 2.39
CA LEU A 29 -1.98 15.80 2.46
C LEU A 29 -3.40 16.37 2.39
N VAL A 30 -4.27 15.74 1.59
CA VAL A 30 -5.73 15.84 1.66
C VAL A 30 -6.23 14.60 2.38
N LYS A 31 -6.88 14.75 3.53
CA LYS A 31 -7.33 13.65 4.37
C LYS A 31 -8.41 12.80 3.69
N THR A 32 -9.30 13.43 2.94
CA THR A 32 -10.33 12.77 2.15
C THR A 32 -9.72 12.24 0.84
N VAL A 33 -8.96 11.15 0.92
CA VAL A 33 -8.17 10.61 -0.20
C VAL A 33 -9.01 10.28 -1.45
N GLY A 34 -10.28 9.94 -1.24
CA GLY A 34 -11.22 9.63 -2.32
C GLY A 34 -12.03 10.84 -2.83
N ASP A 35 -11.91 12.00 -2.18
CA ASP A 35 -12.71 13.17 -2.51
C ASP A 35 -11.85 14.45 -2.49
N PHE A 36 -11.64 15.02 -3.66
CA PHE A 36 -10.97 16.29 -3.91
C PHE A 36 -11.97 17.36 -4.39
N GLY A 37 -13.26 17.09 -4.27
CA GLY A 37 -14.34 17.98 -4.66
C GLY A 37 -14.80 18.91 -3.53
N MET A 38 -16.01 19.45 -3.72
CA MET A 38 -16.60 20.43 -2.80
C MET A 38 -16.84 19.94 -1.38
N GLN A 39 -16.94 18.63 -1.17
CA GLN A 39 -17.12 18.02 0.16
C GLN A 39 -15.81 17.48 0.75
N GLY A 40 -14.71 17.55 -0.01
CA GLY A 40 -13.40 17.13 0.45
C GLY A 40 -12.77 18.14 1.42
N GLU A 41 -11.83 17.65 2.25
CA GLU A 41 -11.02 18.53 3.10
C GLU A 41 -9.97 19.27 2.25
N LEU A 42 -9.65 20.50 2.67
CA LEU A 42 -8.53 21.24 2.09
C LEU A 42 -7.19 20.57 2.44
N PRO A 43 -6.19 20.65 1.56
CA PRO A 43 -4.88 20.10 1.83
C PRO A 43 -4.24 20.75 3.05
N SER A 44 -3.57 19.94 3.88
CA SER A 44 -2.82 20.46 5.04
C SER A 44 -1.58 21.25 4.64
N HIS A 45 -0.99 20.90 3.49
CA HIS A 45 0.21 21.51 2.91
C HIS A 45 -0.01 21.70 1.40
N PRO A 46 -0.76 22.72 0.97
CA PRO A 46 -1.13 22.91 -0.43
C PRO A 46 0.07 23.06 -1.34
N GLU A 47 1.05 23.86 -0.97
CA GLU A 47 2.26 24.10 -1.74
C GLU A 47 3.09 22.83 -1.96
N LEU A 48 3.18 21.99 -0.93
CA LEU A 48 3.87 20.69 -1.04
C LEU A 48 3.13 19.75 -1.99
N LEU A 49 1.80 19.68 -1.89
CA LEU A 49 0.98 18.84 -2.77
C LEU A 49 1.14 19.28 -4.23
N ASP A 50 1.10 20.58 -4.47
CA ASP A 50 1.23 21.17 -5.81
C ASP A 50 2.63 20.93 -6.39
N TRP A 51 3.66 21.16 -5.59
CA TRP A 51 5.03 20.91 -6.00
C TRP A 51 5.27 19.44 -6.36
N LEU A 52 4.83 18.52 -5.51
CA LEU A 52 4.95 17.07 -5.76
C LEU A 52 4.17 16.65 -7.02
N ALA A 53 2.98 17.22 -7.25
CA ALA A 53 2.16 16.92 -8.40
C ALA A 53 2.80 17.40 -9.71
N VAL A 54 3.40 18.60 -9.70
CA VAL A 54 4.13 19.15 -10.84
C VAL A 54 5.39 18.33 -11.12
N ASP A 55 6.24 18.09 -10.09
CA ASP A 55 7.45 17.27 -10.25
C ASP A 55 7.12 15.86 -10.79
N PHE A 56 6.06 15.23 -10.29
CA PHE A 56 5.65 13.90 -10.74
C PHE A 56 5.25 13.89 -12.21
N ARG A 57 4.49 14.88 -12.65
CA ARG A 57 4.07 15.04 -14.06
C ARG A 57 5.26 15.34 -14.98
N GLU A 58 6.09 16.31 -14.62
CA GLU A 58 7.25 16.74 -15.41
C GLU A 58 8.32 15.66 -15.54
N ASN A 59 8.40 14.74 -14.58
CA ASN A 59 9.30 13.58 -14.63
C ASN A 59 8.61 12.32 -15.18
N ASN A 60 7.71 12.47 -16.16
CA ASN A 60 7.06 11.38 -16.89
C ASN A 60 6.30 10.39 -15.97
N TRP A 61 5.64 10.88 -14.96
CA TRP A 61 4.84 10.05 -14.04
C TRP A 61 5.67 8.92 -13.38
N ASN A 62 6.92 9.20 -13.07
CA ASN A 62 7.86 8.20 -12.54
C ASN A 62 7.60 7.91 -11.07
N ILE A 63 6.84 6.85 -10.81
CA ILE A 63 6.45 6.40 -9.46
C ILE A 63 7.67 6.08 -8.60
N LYS A 64 8.69 5.42 -9.16
CA LYS A 64 9.90 5.06 -8.39
C LYS A 64 10.67 6.29 -7.91
N ARG A 65 10.71 7.34 -8.74
CA ARG A 65 11.31 8.62 -8.37
C ARG A 65 10.52 9.28 -7.24
N LEU A 66 9.19 9.34 -7.36
CA LEU A 66 8.31 9.89 -6.30
C LEU A 66 8.49 9.14 -4.98
N VAL A 67 8.44 7.82 -5.00
CA VAL A 67 8.66 6.98 -3.81
C VAL A 67 10.05 7.24 -3.21
N LYS A 68 11.11 7.25 -4.03
CA LYS A 68 12.47 7.54 -3.56
C LYS A 68 12.54 8.89 -2.86
N MET A 69 11.94 9.93 -3.44
CA MET A 69 11.91 11.27 -2.87
C MET A 69 11.21 11.29 -1.51
N ILE A 70 10.06 10.64 -1.38
CA ILE A 70 9.33 10.52 -0.12
C ILE A 70 10.18 9.81 0.94
N VAL A 71 10.68 8.60 0.66
CA VAL A 71 11.39 7.79 1.67
C VAL A 71 12.78 8.33 2.03
N THR A 72 13.37 9.20 1.22
CA THR A 72 14.63 9.88 1.53
C THR A 72 14.43 11.23 2.22
N SER A 73 13.20 11.73 2.32
CA SER A 73 12.89 13.00 2.98
C SER A 73 13.18 12.97 4.48
N SER A 74 13.46 14.11 5.06
CA SER A 74 13.61 14.26 6.51
C SER A 74 12.31 13.93 7.25
N THR A 75 11.16 14.24 6.67
CA THR A 75 9.84 13.92 7.21
C THR A 75 9.64 12.42 7.36
N TYR A 76 10.07 11.62 6.38
CA TYR A 76 9.96 10.16 6.46
C TYR A 76 10.96 9.55 7.45
N LYS A 77 12.16 10.11 7.53
CA LYS A 77 13.25 9.61 8.40
C LYS A 77 13.14 10.05 9.86
N GLN A 78 12.16 10.86 10.21
CA GLN A 78 12.03 11.33 11.59
C GLN A 78 11.62 10.22 12.54
N SER A 79 11.87 10.44 13.84
CA SER A 79 11.52 9.50 14.91
C SER A 79 10.00 9.31 15.03
N ALA A 80 9.58 8.09 15.36
CA ALA A 80 8.21 7.77 15.74
C ALA A 80 7.89 8.12 17.22
N SER A 81 8.79 8.84 17.91
CA SER A 81 8.61 9.23 19.31
C SER A 81 7.49 10.28 19.43
N ARG A 82 6.49 9.96 20.25
CA ARG A 82 5.31 10.79 20.53
C ARG A 82 5.46 11.39 21.94
N THR A 83 5.97 12.61 22.01
CA THR A 83 6.01 13.33 23.29
C THR A 83 4.63 13.94 23.61
N ALA A 84 4.33 14.13 24.91
CA ALA A 84 3.09 14.78 25.32
C ALA A 84 2.89 16.15 24.66
N LYS A 85 3.97 16.93 24.52
CA LYS A 85 3.97 18.24 23.83
C LYS A 85 3.54 18.13 22.37
N LYS A 86 4.06 17.15 21.63
CA LYS A 86 3.71 16.92 20.23
C LYS A 86 2.24 16.49 20.08
N ILE A 87 1.78 15.58 20.93
CA ILE A 87 0.38 15.12 20.92
C ILE A 87 -0.57 16.26 21.24
N GLN A 88 -0.23 17.12 22.20
CA GLN A 88 -1.06 18.28 22.54
C GLN A 88 -1.10 19.32 21.42
N ALA A 89 0.03 19.57 20.74
CA ALA A 89 0.12 20.57 19.67
C ALA A 89 -0.50 20.09 18.35
N ASP A 90 -0.39 18.79 18.05
CA ASP A 90 -0.86 18.19 16.79
C ASP A 90 -1.43 16.77 17.07
N PRO A 91 -2.64 16.67 17.65
CA PRO A 91 -3.23 15.40 18.02
C PRO A 91 -3.37 14.41 16.87
N ASP A 92 -3.74 14.93 15.69
CA ASP A 92 -3.99 14.16 14.48
C ASP A 92 -2.72 13.97 13.60
N ASN A 93 -1.57 14.44 14.07
CA ASN A 93 -0.33 14.48 13.30
C ASN A 93 -0.51 15.11 11.90
N LYS A 94 -1.31 16.16 11.83
CA LYS A 94 -1.60 16.90 10.58
C LYS A 94 -0.34 17.52 9.98
N TYR A 95 0.59 17.93 10.83
CA TYR A 95 1.85 18.58 10.44
C TYR A 95 3.03 17.61 10.39
N TYR A 96 2.77 16.30 10.46
CA TYR A 96 3.80 15.27 10.41
C TYR A 96 4.95 15.50 11.40
N SER A 97 4.61 15.88 12.64
CA SER A 97 5.59 16.20 13.70
C SER A 97 6.33 14.97 14.24
N TYR A 98 5.84 13.77 13.93
CA TYR A 98 6.48 12.48 14.21
C TYR A 98 6.12 11.48 13.11
N PHE A 99 6.95 10.44 12.93
CA PHE A 99 6.60 9.36 12.00
C PHE A 99 5.43 8.52 12.54
N PRO A 100 4.38 8.28 11.77
CA PRO A 100 3.23 7.50 12.25
C PRO A 100 3.61 6.02 12.43
N ARG A 101 3.03 5.38 13.45
CA ARG A 101 3.13 3.93 13.63
C ARG A 101 2.00 3.27 12.87
N LEU A 102 2.30 2.82 11.65
CA LEU A 102 1.34 2.14 10.80
C LEU A 102 1.42 0.63 11.03
N ARG A 103 0.25 0.00 11.05
CA ARG A 103 0.19 -1.46 11.03
C ARG A 103 0.49 -1.94 9.61
N MET A 104 1.46 -2.81 9.50
CA MET A 104 1.81 -3.44 8.22
C MET A 104 0.69 -4.42 7.80
N SER A 105 0.35 -4.45 6.52
CA SER A 105 -0.58 -5.47 6.00
C SER A 105 0.02 -6.87 6.13
N ALA A 106 -0.83 -7.88 6.16
CA ALA A 106 -0.39 -9.28 6.27
C ALA A 106 0.49 -9.70 5.09
N GLU A 107 0.19 -9.21 3.89
CA GLU A 107 1.00 -9.44 2.69
C GLU A 107 2.42 -8.87 2.84
N LEU A 108 2.53 -7.64 3.33
CA LEU A 108 3.83 -7.00 3.55
C LEU A 108 4.60 -7.65 4.69
N GLN A 109 3.93 -8.08 5.77
CA GLN A 109 4.57 -8.82 6.86
C GLN A 109 5.16 -10.14 6.35
N ARG A 110 4.38 -10.89 5.57
CA ARG A 110 4.83 -12.13 4.95
C ARG A 110 6.03 -11.88 4.02
N ASP A 111 5.95 -10.89 3.16
CA ASP A 111 7.04 -10.54 2.24
C ASP A 111 8.30 -10.12 2.98
N LEU A 112 8.17 -9.39 4.09
CA LEU A 112 9.29 -9.02 4.96
C LEU A 112 9.95 -10.24 5.59
N ILE A 113 9.17 -11.18 6.13
CA ILE A 113 9.68 -12.43 6.72
C ILE A 113 10.44 -13.25 5.67
N LEU A 114 9.85 -13.46 4.50
CA LEU A 114 10.49 -14.21 3.41
C LEU A 114 11.75 -13.52 2.88
N SER A 115 11.73 -12.18 2.82
CA SER A 115 12.88 -11.38 2.37
C SER A 115 14.02 -11.42 3.37
N SER A 116 13.73 -11.27 4.67
CA SER A 116 14.75 -11.28 5.73
C SER A 116 15.38 -12.67 5.92
N SER A 117 14.61 -13.73 5.65
CA SER A 117 15.13 -15.12 5.65
C SER A 117 15.84 -15.51 4.36
N GLY A 118 15.86 -14.64 3.34
CA GLY A 118 16.58 -14.88 2.07
C GLY A 118 15.88 -15.81 1.08
N ILE A 119 14.64 -16.27 1.39
CA ILE A 119 13.92 -17.24 0.57
C ILE A 119 12.82 -16.63 -0.31
N LEU A 120 12.65 -15.29 -0.29
CA LEU A 120 11.63 -14.62 -1.10
C LEU A 120 11.88 -14.83 -2.59
N ASN A 121 10.92 -15.46 -3.27
CA ASN A 121 10.89 -15.49 -4.73
C ASN A 121 10.41 -14.13 -5.27
N LYS A 122 11.30 -13.42 -5.99
CA LYS A 122 11.07 -12.07 -6.53
C LYS A 122 10.45 -12.06 -7.92
N GLU A 123 10.11 -13.21 -8.48
CA GLU A 123 9.48 -13.32 -9.79
C GLU A 123 8.24 -12.42 -9.88
N VAL A 124 8.11 -11.66 -10.97
CA VAL A 124 7.02 -10.73 -11.24
C VAL A 124 6.13 -11.28 -12.34
N GLY A 125 4.82 -11.22 -12.12
CA GLY A 125 3.83 -11.70 -13.09
C GLY A 125 3.51 -13.18 -12.93
N GLY A 126 2.80 -13.75 -13.92
CA GLY A 126 2.38 -15.13 -13.90
C GLY A 126 1.11 -15.40 -13.06
N PRO A 127 0.66 -16.65 -12.99
CA PRO A 127 -0.56 -17.03 -12.28
C PRO A 127 -0.41 -16.93 -10.77
N SER A 128 -1.54 -16.87 -10.06
CA SER A 128 -1.59 -16.95 -8.61
C SER A 128 -1.03 -18.28 -8.11
N VAL A 129 -0.44 -18.23 -6.92
CA VAL A 129 0.11 -19.43 -6.23
C VAL A 129 -0.74 -19.79 -5.03
N LYS A 130 -0.76 -21.08 -4.71
CA LYS A 130 -1.50 -21.65 -3.58
C LYS A 130 -0.53 -22.03 -2.46
N PRO A 131 -0.29 -21.13 -1.49
CA PRO A 131 0.57 -21.39 -0.35
C PRO A 131 -0.02 -22.46 0.59
N TYR A 132 0.67 -22.74 1.69
CA TYR A 132 0.17 -23.66 2.71
C TYR A 132 -1.25 -23.27 3.18
N GLN A 133 -2.11 -24.30 3.26
CA GLN A 133 -3.45 -24.20 3.82
C GLN A 133 -3.70 -25.43 4.72
N PRO A 134 -4.23 -25.26 5.95
CA PRO A 134 -4.61 -26.40 6.78
C PRO A 134 -5.62 -27.29 6.09
N LYS A 135 -5.47 -28.62 6.24
CA LYS A 135 -6.41 -29.59 5.66
C LYS A 135 -7.82 -29.37 6.19
N GLY A 136 -8.82 -29.49 5.33
CA GLY A 136 -10.22 -29.37 5.66
C GLY A 136 -10.79 -27.95 5.70
N VAL A 137 -9.97 -26.93 5.90
CA VAL A 137 -10.45 -25.53 5.96
C VAL A 137 -11.03 -25.07 4.61
N TRP A 138 -10.37 -25.41 3.54
CA TRP A 138 -10.84 -25.06 2.19
C TRP A 138 -12.10 -25.86 1.83
N GLU A 139 -12.07 -27.16 2.06
CA GLU A 139 -13.16 -28.08 1.73
C GLU A 139 -14.43 -27.77 2.54
N SER A 140 -14.31 -27.38 3.80
CA SER A 140 -15.46 -27.00 4.65
C SER A 140 -16.22 -25.76 4.15
N THR A 141 -15.58 -24.93 3.34
CA THR A 141 -16.17 -23.71 2.78
C THR A 141 -16.62 -23.85 1.32
N THR A 142 -16.52 -25.06 0.76
CA THR A 142 -16.96 -25.36 -0.61
C THR A 142 -18.10 -26.36 -0.60
N SER A 143 -18.98 -26.24 -1.61
CA SER A 143 -20.05 -27.23 -1.84
C SER A 143 -19.55 -28.58 -2.39
N GLY A 144 -18.24 -28.82 -2.43
CA GLY A 144 -17.65 -30.05 -2.99
C GLY A 144 -17.76 -30.17 -4.51
N ARG A 145 -18.11 -29.11 -5.23
CA ARG A 145 -18.32 -29.11 -6.69
C ARG A 145 -17.36 -28.16 -7.40
N GLY A 146 -16.99 -28.52 -8.63
CA GLY A 146 -16.16 -27.72 -9.53
C GLY A 146 -14.66 -27.79 -9.23
N GLU A 147 -13.88 -27.08 -10.03
CA GLU A 147 -12.40 -27.05 -9.96
C GLU A 147 -11.85 -26.55 -8.62
N LEU A 148 -12.62 -25.74 -7.91
CA LEU A 148 -12.23 -25.21 -6.60
C LEU A 148 -12.71 -26.07 -5.42
N ALA A 149 -13.20 -27.30 -5.67
CA ALA A 149 -13.68 -28.19 -4.61
C ALA A 149 -12.55 -28.67 -3.69
N ARG A 150 -11.33 -28.78 -4.19
CA ARG A 150 -10.16 -29.23 -3.44
C ARG A 150 -9.05 -28.19 -3.51
N TYR A 151 -8.33 -28.05 -2.41
CA TYR A 151 -7.12 -27.24 -2.37
C TYR A 151 -5.91 -28.09 -2.70
N VAL A 152 -5.25 -27.75 -3.80
CA VAL A 152 -3.97 -28.38 -4.17
C VAL A 152 -2.89 -27.33 -3.95
N GLN A 153 -2.10 -27.53 -2.89
CA GLN A 153 -0.97 -26.65 -2.55
C GLN A 153 0.09 -26.74 -3.64
N ASP A 154 0.67 -25.58 -3.99
CA ASP A 154 1.85 -25.53 -4.86
C ASP A 154 3.10 -26.03 -4.12
N ASN A 155 4.19 -26.24 -4.86
CA ASN A 155 5.45 -26.78 -4.35
C ASN A 155 6.65 -25.89 -4.76
N GLY A 156 7.78 -26.10 -4.06
CA GLY A 156 9.05 -25.40 -4.38
C GLY A 156 8.94 -23.90 -4.24
N ASP A 157 9.60 -23.16 -5.13
CA ASP A 157 9.75 -21.70 -5.12
C ASP A 157 8.41 -20.95 -5.21
N LYS A 158 7.36 -21.59 -5.71
CA LYS A 158 6.01 -21.02 -5.73
C LYS A 158 5.47 -20.71 -4.34
N LEU A 159 5.85 -21.50 -3.33
CA LEU A 159 5.45 -21.28 -1.94
C LEU A 159 6.00 -19.97 -1.35
N TYR A 160 7.08 -19.46 -1.92
CA TYR A 160 7.82 -18.31 -1.41
C TYR A 160 7.62 -17.03 -2.24
N ARG A 161 6.66 -17.03 -3.16
CA ARG A 161 6.29 -15.83 -3.91
C ARG A 161 5.69 -14.77 -2.98
N ARG A 162 5.75 -13.51 -3.42
CA ARG A 162 5.16 -12.37 -2.69
C ARG A 162 3.70 -12.62 -2.37
N GLY A 163 3.23 -12.09 -1.25
CA GLY A 163 1.84 -12.15 -0.81
C GLY A 163 0.83 -11.68 -1.86
N LEU A 164 1.22 -10.72 -2.71
CA LEU A 164 0.44 -10.24 -3.86
C LEU A 164 0.00 -11.36 -4.82
N TYR A 165 0.79 -12.43 -4.95
CA TYR A 165 0.51 -13.54 -5.85
C TYR A 165 -0.24 -14.69 -5.19
N ASN A 166 -0.55 -14.61 -3.91
CA ASN A 166 -1.30 -15.67 -3.23
C ASN A 166 -2.73 -15.74 -3.78
N PHE A 167 -3.19 -16.95 -4.06
CA PHE A 167 -4.59 -17.18 -4.41
C PHE A 167 -5.46 -16.91 -3.19
N ILE A 168 -6.38 -15.97 -3.30
CA ILE A 168 -7.28 -15.58 -2.22
C ILE A 168 -8.69 -16.04 -2.55
N LYS A 169 -9.27 -16.87 -1.67
CA LYS A 169 -10.69 -17.17 -1.65
C LYS A 169 -11.32 -16.49 -0.45
N ARG A 170 -12.34 -15.68 -0.67
CA ARG A 170 -12.97 -14.87 0.38
C ARG A 170 -13.41 -15.67 1.60
N THR A 171 -13.91 -16.89 1.39
CA THR A 171 -14.41 -17.78 2.45
C THR A 171 -13.33 -18.60 3.11
N ALA A 172 -12.15 -18.73 2.53
CA ALA A 172 -11.01 -19.47 3.06
C ALA A 172 -9.69 -18.79 2.64
N PRO A 173 -9.39 -17.62 3.21
CA PRO A 173 -8.15 -16.91 2.89
C PRO A 173 -6.93 -17.70 3.38
N PRO A 174 -5.74 -17.49 2.79
CA PRO A 174 -4.52 -18.11 3.26
C PRO A 174 -4.23 -17.73 4.72
N PRO A 175 -3.91 -18.68 5.62
CA PRO A 175 -3.68 -18.39 7.04
C PRO A 175 -2.56 -17.37 7.30
N ALA A 176 -1.59 -17.31 6.40
CA ALA A 176 -0.50 -16.32 6.48
C ALA A 176 -0.94 -14.88 6.16
N LEU A 177 -2.21 -14.67 5.74
CA LEU A 177 -2.78 -13.37 5.42
C LEU A 177 -3.93 -12.99 6.37
N LEU A 178 -4.15 -13.74 7.42
CA LEU A 178 -5.07 -13.47 8.53
C LEU A 178 -4.32 -12.86 9.72
#